data_6fb545e5fb911d836071341f62292950
#
_entry.id   6fb545e5fb911d836071341f62292950
#
_cell.length_a   1.000
_cell.length_b   1.000
_cell.length_c   1.000
_cell.angle_alpha   90.00
_cell.angle_beta   90.00
_cell.angle_gamma   90.00
#
_symmetry.space_group_name_H-M   'P 1'
#
loop_
_entity.id
_entity.type
_entity.pdbx_description
1 polymer ?
#
loop_
_entity_poly.entity_id
_entity_poly.type
_entity_poly.pdbx_seq_one_letter_code
_entity_poly.pdbx_strand_id
1 'polypeptide(L)'
;MKPILKLCKPYLLTLIALIIFTYITVMTILRLPDYSANIVNKGIILQNLNSIWADGRMMIVVALIGGVSMIINVFLASRIATGLARDIREKVFTQLENSSIADFNKFSTASLITRSTNDIQQIQTALTILLRFALMAPLIAIVGIQKALENAPNLTWIIASAVISLLIIIAILFTIAIPKFKKLQK
;
A
#
# COMPACT_ATOMS: atom_id res chain seq x y z
N MET A 1 -20.62 -2.31 -4.34
CA MET A 1 -19.64 -1.34 -3.80
C MET A 1 -20.19 -0.40 -2.70
N LYS A 2 -21.45 0.02 -2.74
CA LYS A 2 -22.07 0.87 -1.69
C LYS A 2 -22.04 0.31 -0.24
N PRO A 3 -22.18 -1.03 0.03
CA PRO A 3 -22.14 -1.55 1.40
C PRO A 3 -20.75 -1.51 2.04
N ILE A 4 -19.68 -1.66 1.26
CA ILE A 4 -18.28 -1.65 1.77
C ILE A 4 -17.88 -0.23 2.20
N LEU A 5 -18.29 0.79 1.46
CA LEU A 5 -18.04 2.20 1.81
C LEU A 5 -18.72 2.61 3.14
N LYS A 6 -19.88 2.03 3.46
CA LYS A 6 -20.54 2.26 4.75
C LYS A 6 -19.80 1.63 5.95
N LEU A 7 -19.11 0.50 5.72
CA LEU A 7 -18.26 -0.16 6.71
C LEU A 7 -16.98 0.62 7.01
N CYS A 8 -16.51 1.45 6.06
CA CYS A 8 -15.31 2.27 6.24
C CYS A 8 -15.57 3.55 7.07
N LYS A 9 -16.83 3.97 7.28
CA LYS A 9 -17.14 5.19 8.05
C LYS A 9 -16.48 5.27 9.44
N PRO A 10 -16.54 4.23 10.30
CA PRO A 10 -15.90 4.29 11.62
C PRO A 10 -14.37 4.37 11.57
N TYR A 11 -13.75 4.02 10.44
CA TYR A 11 -12.29 4.03 10.27
C TYR A 11 -11.77 5.26 9.54
N LEU A 12 -12.62 6.27 9.27
CA LEU A 12 -12.26 7.44 8.46
C LEU A 12 -11.06 8.20 9.05
N LEU A 13 -11.05 8.42 10.36
CA LEU A 13 -9.95 9.08 11.05
C LEU A 13 -8.63 8.29 10.92
N THR A 14 -8.72 6.97 11.08
CA THR A 14 -7.56 6.06 10.92
C THR A 14 -7.07 6.05 9.48
N LEU A 15 -7.97 6.16 8.50
CA LEU A 15 -7.64 6.25 7.08
C LEU A 15 -6.92 7.57 6.75
N ILE A 16 -7.38 8.68 7.31
CA ILE A 16 -6.71 9.99 7.15
C ILE A 16 -5.31 9.92 7.75
N ALA A 17 -5.17 9.39 8.97
CA ALA A 17 -3.86 9.19 9.57
C ALA A 17 -2.95 8.29 8.72
N LEU A 18 -3.49 7.20 8.16
CA LEU A 18 -2.78 6.31 7.25
C LEU A 18 -2.24 7.08 6.02
N ILE A 19 -3.04 7.94 5.39
CA ILE A 19 -2.63 8.76 4.25
C ILE A 19 -1.49 9.70 4.64
N ILE A 20 -1.60 10.37 5.79
CA ILE A 20 -0.56 11.29 6.29
C ILE A 20 0.76 10.55 6.51
N PHE A 21 0.75 9.42 7.22
CA PHE A 21 1.97 8.65 7.47
C PHE A 21 2.52 7.99 6.20
N THR A 22 1.67 7.61 5.23
CA THR A 22 2.12 7.17 3.91
C THR A 22 2.85 8.29 3.19
N TYR A 23 2.31 9.51 3.21
CA TYR A 23 2.95 10.67 2.59
C TYR A 23 4.32 10.96 3.22
N ILE A 24 4.43 10.96 4.56
CA ILE A 24 5.70 11.13 5.27
C ILE A 24 6.70 10.03 4.86
N THR A 25 6.26 8.78 4.82
CA THR A 25 7.11 7.64 4.41
C THR A 25 7.62 7.83 2.98
N VAL A 26 6.77 8.22 2.04
CA VAL A 26 7.16 8.46 0.65
C VAL A 26 8.17 9.60 0.53
N MET A 27 7.91 10.72 1.24
CA MET A 27 8.81 11.87 1.25
C MET A 27 10.19 11.52 1.80
N THR A 28 10.26 10.73 2.88
CA THR A 28 11.54 10.32 3.46
C THR A 28 12.31 9.37 2.54
N ILE A 29 11.65 8.40 1.93
CA ILE A 29 12.28 7.47 0.98
C ILE A 29 12.88 8.22 -0.22
N LEU A 30 12.14 9.18 -0.77
CA LEU A 30 12.58 9.94 -1.94
C LEU A 30 13.65 11.01 -1.62
N ARG A 31 13.81 11.41 -0.35
CA ARG A 31 14.87 12.35 0.07
C ARG A 31 16.21 11.69 0.40
N LEU A 32 16.22 10.40 0.77
CA LEU A 32 17.47 9.70 1.11
C LEU A 32 18.52 9.72 -0.01
N PRO A 33 18.18 9.48 -1.30
CA PRO A 33 19.12 9.59 -2.40
C PRO A 33 19.72 10.99 -2.57
N ASP A 34 18.97 12.06 -2.25
CA ASP A 34 19.45 13.45 -2.35
C ASP A 34 20.60 13.71 -1.37
N TYR A 35 20.44 13.25 -0.11
CA TYR A 35 21.52 13.36 0.89
C TYR A 35 22.74 12.55 0.49
N SER A 36 22.55 11.33 -0.07
CA SER A 36 23.64 10.52 -0.57
C SER A 36 24.40 11.23 -1.71
N ALA A 37 23.66 11.83 -2.64
CA ALA A 37 24.25 12.61 -3.74
C ALA A 37 24.99 13.87 -3.23
N ASN A 38 24.44 14.56 -2.22
CA ASN A 38 25.09 15.71 -1.60
C ASN A 38 26.40 15.32 -0.89
N ILE A 39 26.41 14.21 -0.15
CA ILE A 39 27.61 13.69 0.52
C ILE A 39 28.71 13.45 -0.52
N VAL A 40 28.37 12.84 -1.66
CA VAL A 40 29.36 12.60 -2.73
C VAL A 40 29.79 13.89 -3.39
N ASN A 41 28.86 14.70 -3.89
CA ASN A 41 29.16 15.85 -4.74
C ASN A 41 29.75 17.04 -3.97
N LYS A 42 29.18 17.34 -2.78
CA LYS A 42 29.62 18.49 -1.97
C LYS A 42 30.62 18.10 -0.89
N GLY A 43 30.56 16.86 -0.42
CA GLY A 43 31.44 16.36 0.63
C GLY A 43 32.73 15.77 0.07
N ILE A 44 32.65 14.70 -0.69
CA ILE A 44 33.81 13.94 -1.14
C ILE A 44 34.55 14.68 -2.27
N ILE A 45 33.84 15.09 -3.33
CA ILE A 45 34.47 15.73 -4.51
C ILE A 45 35.08 17.09 -4.13
N LEU A 46 34.39 17.89 -3.29
CA LEU A 46 34.88 19.19 -2.84
C LEU A 46 35.72 19.12 -1.54
N GLN A 47 36.02 17.92 -1.04
CA GLN A 47 36.80 17.66 0.19
C GLN A 47 36.28 18.43 1.41
N ASN A 48 34.95 18.62 1.50
CA ASN A 48 34.32 19.38 2.57
C ASN A 48 33.75 18.44 3.65
N LEU A 49 34.53 18.17 4.69
CA LEU A 49 34.14 17.31 5.81
C LEU A 49 32.90 17.81 6.55
N ASN A 50 32.72 19.14 6.68
CA ASN A 50 31.56 19.70 7.36
C ASN A 50 30.26 19.38 6.61
N SER A 51 30.28 19.38 5.28
CA SER A 51 29.14 18.98 4.46
C SER A 51 28.80 17.50 4.64
N ILE A 52 29.82 16.62 4.69
CA ILE A 52 29.63 15.18 4.94
C ILE A 52 28.91 14.94 6.28
N TRP A 53 29.39 15.60 7.34
CA TRP A 53 28.77 15.45 8.67
C TRP A 53 27.37 16.05 8.75
N ALA A 54 27.12 17.17 8.09
CA ALA A 54 25.81 17.83 8.07
C ALA A 54 24.77 16.96 7.34
N ASP A 55 25.09 16.55 6.10
CA ASP A 55 24.19 15.73 5.28
C ASP A 55 24.02 14.32 5.86
N GLY A 56 25.08 13.74 6.42
CA GLY A 56 25.05 12.43 7.08
C GLY A 56 24.13 12.42 8.31
N ARG A 57 24.19 13.43 9.16
CA ARG A 57 23.27 13.57 10.31
C ARG A 57 21.82 13.72 9.86
N MET A 58 21.56 14.57 8.84
CA MET A 58 20.21 14.76 8.31
C MET A 58 19.68 13.48 7.66
N MET A 59 20.52 12.72 6.97
CA MET A 59 20.15 11.42 6.40
C MET A 59 19.70 10.44 7.49
N ILE A 60 20.40 10.37 8.64
CA ILE A 60 20.01 9.53 9.78
C ILE A 60 18.64 9.97 10.33
N VAL A 61 18.46 11.29 10.57
CA VAL A 61 17.18 11.83 11.07
C VAL A 61 16.03 11.48 10.12
N VAL A 62 16.21 11.70 8.83
CA VAL A 62 15.20 11.39 7.81
C VAL A 62 14.91 9.89 7.74
N ALA A 63 15.95 9.04 7.85
CA ALA A 63 15.78 7.59 7.88
C ALA A 63 14.99 7.13 9.12
N LEU A 64 15.27 7.71 10.30
CA LEU A 64 14.51 7.40 11.52
C LEU A 64 13.05 7.84 11.42
N ILE A 65 12.78 9.05 10.92
CA ILE A 65 11.41 9.53 10.69
C ILE A 65 10.68 8.60 9.72
N GLY A 66 11.33 8.19 8.62
CA GLY A 66 10.77 7.26 7.65
C GLY A 66 10.46 5.89 8.26
N GLY A 67 11.39 5.34 9.03
CA GLY A 67 11.23 4.06 9.71
C GLY A 67 10.07 4.06 10.71
N VAL A 68 10.00 5.08 11.58
CA VAL A 68 8.88 5.25 12.53
C VAL A 68 7.56 5.41 11.78
N SER A 69 7.53 6.25 10.74
CA SER A 69 6.32 6.47 9.92
C SER A 69 5.86 5.19 9.23
N MET A 70 6.80 4.35 8.76
CA MET A 70 6.49 3.06 8.14
C MET A 70 5.88 2.07 9.14
N ILE A 71 6.38 2.01 10.36
CA ILE A 71 5.82 1.17 11.44
C ILE A 71 4.40 1.59 11.75
N ILE A 72 4.16 2.91 11.93
CA ILE A 72 2.83 3.46 12.16
C ILE A 72 1.89 3.15 10.99
N ASN A 73 2.37 3.29 9.76
CA ASN A 73 1.61 3.00 8.55
C ASN A 73 1.13 1.54 8.52
N VAL A 74 2.03 0.58 8.79
CA VAL A 74 1.70 -0.84 8.86
C VAL A 74 0.67 -1.11 9.95
N PHE A 75 0.85 -0.52 11.13
CA PHE A 75 -0.08 -0.64 12.26
C PHE A 75 -1.47 -0.11 11.92
N LEU A 76 -1.58 1.08 11.34
CA LEU A 76 -2.86 1.69 10.95
C LEU A 76 -3.57 0.88 9.87
N ALA A 77 -2.86 0.42 8.84
CA ALA A 77 -3.41 -0.41 7.78
C ALA A 77 -3.94 -1.75 8.34
N SER A 78 -3.17 -2.39 9.21
CA SER A 78 -3.58 -3.63 9.88
C SER A 78 -4.80 -3.42 10.77
N ARG A 79 -4.86 -2.32 11.53
CA ARG A 79 -6.00 -1.97 12.39
C ARG A 79 -7.30 -1.80 11.58
N ILE A 80 -7.23 -1.12 10.42
CA ILE A 80 -8.40 -0.97 9.53
C ILE A 80 -8.82 -2.34 9.00
N ALA A 81 -7.88 -3.12 8.47
CA ALA A 81 -8.18 -4.43 7.88
C ALA A 81 -8.75 -5.43 8.91
N THR A 82 -8.19 -5.46 10.13
CA THR A 82 -8.70 -6.30 11.23
C THR A 82 -10.09 -5.87 11.68
N GLY A 83 -10.34 -4.57 11.77
CA GLY A 83 -11.67 -4.05 12.11
C GLY A 83 -12.71 -4.44 11.06
N LEU A 84 -12.39 -4.26 9.77
CA LEU A 84 -13.27 -4.67 8.67
C LEU A 84 -13.52 -6.20 8.67
N ALA A 85 -12.48 -6.99 8.93
CA ALA A 85 -12.62 -8.45 9.02
C ALA A 85 -13.52 -8.88 10.19
N ARG A 86 -13.43 -8.18 11.34
CA ARG A 86 -14.35 -8.39 12.47
C ARG A 86 -15.78 -8.10 12.07
N ASP A 87 -16.04 -6.95 11.45
CA ASP A 87 -17.38 -6.53 11.03
C ASP A 87 -17.98 -7.49 9.97
N ILE A 88 -17.13 -8.06 9.11
CA ILE A 88 -17.54 -9.10 8.15
C ILE A 88 -17.90 -10.39 8.88
N ARG A 89 -17.08 -10.85 9.85
CA ARG A 89 -17.38 -12.06 10.64
C ARG A 89 -18.71 -11.92 11.37
N GLU A 90 -18.94 -10.80 12.02
CA GLU A 90 -20.20 -10.52 12.74
C GLU A 90 -21.39 -10.64 11.79
N LYS A 91 -21.32 -10.03 10.60
CA LYS A 91 -22.41 -10.12 9.61
C LYS A 91 -22.62 -11.54 9.08
N VAL A 92 -21.55 -12.29 8.82
CA VAL A 92 -21.64 -13.68 8.38
C VAL A 92 -22.31 -14.52 9.48
N PHE A 93 -21.89 -14.34 10.73
CA PHE A 93 -22.44 -15.08 11.88
C PHE A 93 -23.94 -14.78 12.08
N THR A 94 -24.29 -13.50 12.10
CA THR A 94 -25.71 -13.07 12.23
C THR A 94 -26.57 -13.61 11.07
N GLN A 95 -26.01 -13.64 9.86
CA GLN A 95 -26.73 -14.21 8.71
C GLN A 95 -26.93 -15.73 8.85
N LEU A 96 -25.93 -16.43 9.38
CA LEU A 96 -26.03 -17.88 9.64
C LEU A 96 -27.05 -18.19 10.74
N GLU A 97 -27.08 -17.43 11.83
CA GLU A 97 -28.06 -17.60 12.92
C GLU A 97 -29.49 -17.37 12.44
N ASN A 98 -29.72 -16.44 11.53
CA ASN A 98 -31.03 -16.14 10.96
C ASN A 98 -31.40 -17.04 9.77
N SER A 99 -30.55 -18.00 9.39
CA SER A 99 -30.82 -18.92 8.27
C SER A 99 -31.69 -20.09 8.73
N SER A 100 -32.58 -20.58 7.85
CA SER A 100 -33.40 -21.77 8.14
C SER A 100 -32.52 -23.02 8.21
N ILE A 101 -32.98 -24.05 8.99
CA ILE A 101 -32.30 -25.36 9.08
C ILE A 101 -32.14 -25.98 7.69
N ALA A 102 -33.11 -25.76 6.79
CA ALA A 102 -33.07 -26.25 5.40
C ALA A 102 -31.95 -25.59 4.59
N ASP A 103 -31.67 -24.29 4.81
CA ASP A 103 -30.58 -23.57 4.13
C ASP A 103 -29.23 -23.91 4.75
N PHE A 104 -29.17 -24.12 6.06
CA PHE A 104 -27.97 -24.56 6.75
C PHE A 104 -27.50 -25.94 6.25
N ASN A 105 -28.43 -26.86 6.03
CA ASN A 105 -28.13 -28.21 5.54
C ASN A 105 -27.65 -28.28 4.07
N LYS A 106 -27.81 -27.20 3.29
CA LYS A 106 -27.24 -27.08 1.93
C LYS A 106 -25.74 -26.93 1.94
N PHE A 107 -25.17 -26.45 3.04
CA PHE A 107 -23.73 -26.26 3.20
C PHE A 107 -23.18 -27.24 4.22
N SER A 108 -22.05 -27.89 3.94
CA SER A 108 -21.39 -28.71 4.96
C SER A 108 -20.86 -27.82 6.09
N THR A 109 -20.96 -28.29 7.33
CA THR A 109 -20.42 -27.57 8.51
C THR A 109 -18.93 -27.21 8.33
N ALA A 110 -18.16 -28.11 7.73
CA ALA A 110 -16.76 -27.88 7.42
C ALA A 110 -16.58 -26.69 6.44
N SER A 111 -17.42 -26.56 5.41
CA SER A 111 -17.39 -25.44 4.46
C SER A 111 -17.74 -24.10 5.15
N LEU A 112 -18.72 -24.09 6.04
CA LEU A 112 -19.10 -22.89 6.79
C LEU A 112 -17.99 -22.43 7.75
N ILE A 113 -17.33 -23.36 8.43
CA ILE A 113 -16.18 -23.08 9.28
C ILE A 113 -15.04 -22.49 8.46
N THR A 114 -14.68 -23.11 7.33
CA THR A 114 -13.60 -22.63 6.46
C THR A 114 -13.87 -21.21 5.93
N ARG A 115 -15.10 -20.93 5.49
CA ARG A 115 -15.50 -19.60 4.99
C ARG A 115 -15.50 -18.55 6.09
N SER A 116 -15.97 -18.88 7.29
CA SER A 116 -16.03 -17.94 8.41
C SER A 116 -14.66 -17.66 9.06
N THR A 117 -13.67 -18.53 8.85
CA THR A 117 -12.32 -18.38 9.41
C THR A 117 -11.28 -18.05 8.36
N ASN A 118 -10.95 -19.02 7.48
CA ASN A 118 -9.85 -18.90 6.55
C ASN A 118 -10.09 -17.86 5.43
N ASP A 119 -11.30 -17.85 4.83
CA ASP A 119 -11.60 -16.91 3.75
C ASP A 119 -11.59 -15.46 4.26
N ILE A 120 -12.13 -15.21 5.46
CA ILE A 120 -12.11 -13.88 6.07
C ILE A 120 -10.67 -13.48 6.45
N GLN A 121 -9.83 -14.43 6.89
CA GLN A 121 -8.42 -14.16 7.15
C GLN A 121 -7.66 -13.78 5.87
N GLN A 122 -7.94 -14.45 4.75
CA GLN A 122 -7.37 -14.08 3.45
C GLN A 122 -7.82 -12.68 3.00
N ILE A 123 -9.10 -12.34 3.18
CA ILE A 123 -9.63 -11.01 2.90
C ILE A 123 -8.92 -9.96 3.78
N GLN A 124 -8.72 -10.22 5.08
CA GLN A 124 -8.00 -9.32 5.97
C GLN A 124 -6.57 -9.06 5.49
N THR A 125 -5.85 -10.12 5.12
CA THR A 125 -4.48 -10.01 4.60
C THR A 125 -4.44 -9.22 3.30
N ALA A 126 -5.33 -9.54 2.36
CA ALA A 126 -5.45 -8.83 1.10
C ALA A 126 -5.79 -7.34 1.28
N LEU A 127 -6.70 -7.02 2.21
CA LEU A 127 -7.04 -5.62 2.55
C LEU A 127 -5.85 -4.87 3.15
N THR A 128 -5.07 -5.51 4.03
CA THR A 128 -3.87 -4.88 4.61
C THR A 128 -2.86 -4.51 3.52
N ILE A 129 -2.61 -5.43 2.60
CA ILE A 129 -1.70 -5.22 1.47
C ILE A 129 -2.24 -4.14 0.54
N LEU A 130 -3.53 -4.24 0.18
CA LEU A 130 -4.19 -3.29 -0.72
C LEU A 130 -4.14 -1.86 -0.17
N LEU A 131 -4.51 -1.65 1.11
CA LEU A 131 -4.50 -0.33 1.75
C LEU A 131 -3.12 0.32 1.72
N ARG A 132 -2.06 -0.48 1.95
CA ARG A 132 -0.69 0.03 1.90
C ARG A 132 -0.26 0.40 0.48
N PHE A 133 -0.37 -0.51 -0.47
CA PHE A 133 0.14 -0.30 -1.82
C PHE A 133 -0.73 0.62 -2.67
N ALA A 134 -2.07 0.59 -2.51
CA ALA A 134 -2.97 1.47 -3.24
C ALA A 134 -2.79 2.95 -2.89
N LEU A 135 -2.31 3.26 -1.67
CA LEU A 135 -1.99 4.63 -1.27
C LEU A 135 -0.54 5.00 -1.60
N MET A 136 0.40 4.07 -1.36
CA MET A 136 1.83 4.33 -1.52
C MET A 136 2.24 4.49 -2.99
N ALA A 137 1.74 3.63 -3.89
CA ALA A 137 2.14 3.64 -5.28
C ALA A 137 1.81 4.96 -6.02
N PRO A 138 0.59 5.53 -5.96
CA PRO A 138 0.30 6.79 -6.61
C PRO A 138 1.08 7.96 -5.99
N LEU A 139 1.31 7.95 -4.66
CA LEU A 139 2.11 8.99 -4.00
C LEU A 139 3.57 8.95 -4.45
N ILE A 140 4.18 7.76 -4.53
CA ILE A 140 5.55 7.61 -5.05
C ILE A 140 5.61 8.07 -6.50
N ALA A 141 4.62 7.73 -7.32
CA ALA A 141 4.58 8.14 -8.72
C ALA A 141 4.51 9.67 -8.87
N ILE A 142 3.58 10.32 -8.15
CA ILE A 142 3.39 11.78 -8.22
C ILE A 142 4.66 12.50 -7.74
N VAL A 143 5.12 12.20 -6.53
CA VAL A 143 6.28 12.87 -5.94
C VAL A 143 7.58 12.53 -6.68
N GLY A 144 7.71 11.29 -7.15
CA GLY A 144 8.87 10.85 -7.94
C GLY A 144 8.95 11.56 -9.29
N ILE A 145 7.83 11.73 -9.98
CA ILE A 145 7.78 12.50 -11.24
C ILE A 145 8.12 13.98 -10.98
N GLN A 146 7.57 14.59 -9.93
CA GLN A 146 7.91 15.98 -9.57
C GLN A 146 9.41 16.14 -9.34
N LYS A 147 10.02 15.26 -8.56
CA LYS A 147 11.48 15.28 -8.32
C LYS A 147 12.31 15.05 -9.59
N ALA A 148 11.86 14.16 -10.47
CA ALA A 148 12.55 13.92 -11.72
C ALA A 148 12.54 15.17 -12.63
N LEU A 149 11.42 15.88 -12.68
CA LEU A 149 11.29 17.14 -13.40
C LEU A 149 12.19 18.24 -12.82
N GLU A 150 12.34 18.31 -11.49
CA GLU A 150 13.18 19.32 -10.82
C GLU A 150 14.67 19.03 -11.00
N ASN A 151 15.10 17.78 -10.84
CA ASN A 151 16.52 17.41 -10.81
C ASN A 151 17.12 17.11 -12.17
N ALA A 152 16.33 16.62 -13.13
CA ALA A 152 16.81 16.19 -14.44
C ALA A 152 15.72 16.34 -15.53
N PRO A 153 15.34 17.57 -15.91
CA PRO A 153 14.29 17.81 -16.88
C PRO A 153 14.56 17.13 -18.24
N ASN A 154 15.83 17.07 -18.64
CA ASN A 154 16.24 16.45 -19.90
C ASN A 154 16.10 14.92 -19.92
N LEU A 155 16.03 14.27 -18.77
CA LEU A 155 15.84 12.82 -18.63
C LEU A 155 14.40 12.41 -18.35
N THR A 156 13.50 13.35 -18.13
CA THR A 156 12.12 13.09 -17.75
C THR A 156 11.35 12.33 -18.83
N TRP A 157 11.64 12.58 -20.12
CA TRP A 157 11.02 11.85 -21.22
C TRP A 157 11.37 10.36 -21.22
N ILE A 158 12.57 9.98 -20.76
CA ILE A 158 12.99 8.58 -20.62
C ILE A 158 12.17 7.91 -19.53
N ILE A 159 11.99 8.57 -18.38
CA ILE A 159 11.16 8.07 -17.28
C ILE A 159 9.71 7.93 -17.73
N ALA A 160 9.17 8.94 -18.42
CA ALA A 160 7.82 8.89 -18.96
C ALA A 160 7.61 7.72 -19.93
N SER A 161 8.54 7.50 -20.85
CA SER A 161 8.48 6.39 -21.80
C SER A 161 8.57 5.02 -21.11
N ALA A 162 9.39 4.89 -20.07
CA ALA A 162 9.51 3.67 -19.28
C ALA A 162 8.20 3.38 -18.50
N VAL A 163 7.58 4.39 -17.90
CA VAL A 163 6.30 4.25 -17.19
C VAL A 163 5.18 3.87 -18.16
N ILE A 164 5.10 4.51 -19.32
CA ILE A 164 4.09 4.19 -20.35
C ILE A 164 4.28 2.75 -20.85
N SER A 165 5.52 2.32 -21.14
CA SER A 165 5.79 0.96 -21.58
C SER A 165 5.40 -0.07 -20.52
N LEU A 166 5.68 0.20 -19.25
CA LEU A 166 5.30 -0.66 -18.13
C LEU A 166 3.76 -0.77 -18.00
N LEU A 167 3.04 0.33 -18.12
CA LEU A 167 1.57 0.33 -18.10
C LEU A 167 0.98 -0.48 -19.26
N ILE A 168 1.57 -0.38 -20.46
CA ILE A 168 1.17 -1.18 -21.62
C ILE A 168 1.38 -2.67 -21.35
N ILE A 169 2.54 -3.06 -20.83
CA ILE A 169 2.84 -4.45 -20.48
C ILE A 169 1.86 -4.98 -19.43
N ILE A 170 1.59 -4.21 -18.38
CA ILE A 170 0.61 -4.57 -17.34
C ILE A 170 -0.79 -4.76 -17.98
N ALA A 171 -1.22 -3.84 -18.82
CA ALA A 171 -2.52 -3.94 -19.50
C ALA A 171 -2.61 -5.21 -20.36
N ILE A 172 -1.56 -5.53 -21.12
CA ILE A 172 -1.48 -6.76 -21.93
C ILE A 172 -1.54 -8.01 -21.02
N LEU A 173 -0.78 -8.01 -19.93
CA LEU A 173 -0.81 -9.13 -18.98
C LEU A 173 -2.20 -9.34 -18.37
N PHE A 174 -2.89 -8.27 -17.96
CA PHE A 174 -4.25 -8.36 -17.44
C PHE A 174 -5.25 -8.89 -18.48
N THR A 175 -5.17 -8.43 -19.72
CA THR A 175 -6.06 -8.91 -20.80
C THR A 175 -5.86 -10.39 -21.11
N ILE A 176 -4.63 -10.90 -20.96
CA ILE A 176 -4.31 -12.34 -21.17
C ILE A 176 -4.62 -13.18 -19.93
N ALA A 177 -4.29 -12.67 -18.73
CA ALA A 177 -4.41 -13.42 -17.48
C ALA A 177 -5.88 -13.58 -17.04
N ILE A 178 -6.69 -12.53 -17.09
CA ILE A 178 -8.08 -12.56 -16.61
C ILE A 178 -8.92 -13.66 -17.27
N PRO A 179 -8.93 -13.83 -18.61
CA PRO A 179 -9.73 -14.88 -19.23
C PRO A 179 -9.20 -16.30 -18.92
N LYS A 180 -7.88 -16.46 -18.70
CA LYS A 180 -7.31 -17.75 -18.29
C LYS A 180 -7.71 -18.13 -16.88
N PHE A 181 -7.69 -17.17 -15.92
CA PHE A 181 -8.18 -17.41 -14.56
C PHE A 181 -9.66 -17.78 -14.53
N LYS A 182 -10.50 -17.11 -15.32
CA LYS A 182 -11.93 -17.44 -15.43
C LYS A 182 -12.18 -18.87 -15.99
N LYS A 183 -11.28 -19.39 -16.83
CA LYS A 183 -11.37 -20.77 -17.36
C LYS A 183 -10.94 -21.83 -16.33
N LEU A 184 -10.06 -21.49 -15.41
CA LEU A 184 -9.59 -22.40 -14.36
C LEU A 184 -10.57 -22.50 -13.17
N GLN A 185 -11.50 -21.55 -13.04
CA GLN A 185 -12.53 -21.53 -11.99
C GLN A 185 -13.87 -22.17 -12.41
N LYS A 186 -13.97 -22.65 -13.65
CA LYS A 186 -15.08 -23.49 -14.16
C LYS A 186 -14.65 -24.94 -14.17
#